data_9e04d681e2e11abcee1182ea766cf11d
#
_entry.id   9e04d681e2e11abcee1182ea766cf11d
#
_cell.length_a   1.000
_cell.length_b   1.000
_cell.length_c   1.000
_cell.angle_alpha   90.00
_cell.angle_beta   90.00
_cell.angle_gamma   90.00
#
_symmetry.space_group_name_H-M   'P 1'
#
loop_
_entity.id
_entity.type
_entity.pdbx_description
1 polymer ?
#
loop_
_entity_poly.entity_id
_entity_poly.type
_entity_poly.pdbx_seq_one_letter_code
_entity_poly.pdbx_strand_id
1 'polypeptide(L)'
;VGTHLAKMLSQEKQDIILMDPNEERLNFTNSSMEILPMVGNPTSIRDLEEAGIRKADLFVSVTPEETTNVAASILASKLGAHKTLARINKLRIFAP
;
A
#
# COMPACT_ATOMS: atom_id res chain seq x y z
N VAL A 1 0.63 -7.18 10.15
CA VAL A 1 0.29 -8.00 8.98
C VAL A 1 0.78 -7.36 7.70
N GLY A 2 0.44 -6.09 7.45
CA GLY A 2 0.87 -5.42 6.23
C GLY A 2 2.37 -5.30 6.10
N THR A 3 3.06 -4.98 7.18
CA THR A 3 4.52 -4.85 7.18
C THR A 3 5.18 -6.19 6.87
N HIS A 4 4.67 -7.28 7.45
CA HIS A 4 5.24 -8.61 7.21
C HIS A 4 5.05 -9.03 5.75
N LEU A 5 3.85 -8.82 5.21
CA LEU A 5 3.57 -9.14 3.81
C LEU A 5 4.47 -8.34 2.87
N ALA A 6 4.59 -7.04 3.13
CA ALA A 6 5.41 -6.18 2.30
C ALA A 6 6.89 -6.59 2.36
N LYS A 7 7.36 -7.02 3.55
CA LYS A 7 8.73 -7.50 3.69
C LYS A 7 8.99 -8.72 2.81
N MET A 8 8.06 -9.66 2.78
CA MET A 8 8.21 -10.85 1.94
C MET A 8 8.28 -10.48 0.46
N LEU A 9 7.43 -9.55 0.03
CA LEU A 9 7.36 -9.15 -1.37
C LEU A 9 8.55 -8.31 -1.79
N SER A 10 9.13 -7.53 -0.89
CA SER A 10 10.27 -6.69 -1.22
C SER A 10 11.51 -7.52 -1.59
N GLN A 11 11.57 -8.77 -1.14
CA GLN A 11 12.66 -9.66 -1.51
C GLN A 11 12.68 -9.98 -3.00
N GLU A 12 11.57 -9.72 -3.69
CA GLU A 12 11.47 -9.91 -5.13
C GLU A 12 11.87 -8.66 -5.91
N LYS A 13 12.41 -7.66 -5.23
CA LYS A 13 12.86 -6.39 -5.85
C LYS A 13 11.77 -5.67 -6.62
N GLN A 14 10.61 -5.57 -6.01
CA GLN A 14 9.49 -4.83 -6.58
C GLN A 14 9.42 -3.42 -5.98
N ASP A 15 8.91 -2.48 -6.77
CA ASP A 15 8.61 -1.13 -6.27
C ASP A 15 7.29 -1.18 -5.52
N ILE A 16 7.37 -1.17 -4.20
CA ILE A 16 6.22 -1.32 -3.32
C ILE A 16 5.91 0.00 -2.64
N ILE A 17 4.66 0.45 -2.74
CA ILE A 17 4.18 1.63 -2.05
C ILE A 17 3.24 1.20 -0.94
N LEU A 18 3.54 1.62 0.28
CA LEU A 18 2.69 1.43 1.45
C LEU A 18 2.23 2.81 1.92
N MET A 19 0.94 3.09 1.83
CA MET A 19 0.41 4.41 2.17
C MET A 19 -0.53 4.35 3.35
N ASP A 20 -0.37 5.29 4.27
CA ASP A 20 -1.22 5.43 5.45
C ASP A 20 -1.24 6.91 5.85
N PRO A 21 -2.40 7.46 6.26
CA PRO A 21 -2.43 8.83 6.76
C PRO A 21 -1.66 9.02 8.06
N ASN A 22 -1.44 7.95 8.81
CA ASN A 22 -0.78 8.01 10.11
C ASN A 22 0.70 7.64 9.96
N GLU A 23 1.56 8.63 10.16
CA GLU A 23 3.00 8.43 10.06
C GLU A 23 3.52 7.39 11.05
N GLU A 24 2.93 7.32 12.24
CA GLU A 24 3.39 6.36 13.24
C GLU A 24 3.22 4.92 12.79
N ARG A 25 2.16 4.61 12.05
CA ARG A 25 1.98 3.27 11.52
C ARG A 25 3.04 2.91 10.49
N LEU A 26 3.53 3.91 9.76
CA LEU A 26 4.56 3.70 8.76
C LEU A 26 5.96 3.55 9.36
N ASN A 27 6.17 4.05 10.58
CA ASN A 27 7.47 3.97 11.23
C ASN A 27 7.90 2.54 11.55
N PHE A 28 7.00 1.59 11.47
CA PHE A 28 7.33 0.17 11.65
C PHE A 28 7.94 -0.44 10.40
N THR A 29 7.92 0.27 9.29
CA THR A 29 8.52 -0.22 8.05
C THR A 29 10.03 -0.08 8.14
N ASN A 30 10.72 -1.20 8.04
CA ASN A 30 12.17 -1.23 8.17
C ASN A 30 12.84 -0.64 6.93
N SER A 31 13.82 0.22 7.15
CA SER A 31 14.54 0.87 6.07
C SER A 31 15.33 -0.12 5.19
N SER A 32 15.58 -1.33 5.66
CA SER A 32 16.27 -2.34 4.86
C SER A 32 15.36 -2.95 3.80
N MET A 33 14.06 -2.71 3.88
CA MET A 33 13.10 -3.20 2.89
C MET A 33 12.98 -2.19 1.75
N GLU A 34 12.84 -2.70 0.53
CA GLU A 34 12.63 -1.83 -0.64
C GLU A 34 11.16 -1.45 -0.74
N ILE A 35 10.64 -0.87 0.32
CA ILE A 35 9.28 -0.40 0.42
C ILE A 35 9.31 1.10 0.62
N LEU A 36 8.50 1.82 -0.14
CA LEU A 36 8.37 3.26 0.00
C LEU A 36 7.16 3.56 0.88
N PRO A 37 7.39 3.90 2.17
CA PRO A 37 6.28 4.31 3.02
C PRO A 37 5.92 5.77 2.71
N MET A 38 4.64 6.01 2.46
CA MET A 38 4.16 7.34 2.11
C MET A 38 3.05 7.75 3.06
N VAL A 39 3.21 8.92 3.69
CA VAL A 39 2.14 9.51 4.47
C VAL A 39 1.16 10.14 3.48
N GLY A 40 -0.06 9.67 3.49
CA GLY A 40 -1.07 10.19 2.59
C GLY A 40 -2.39 9.47 2.72
N ASN A 41 -3.40 9.99 2.05
CA ASN A 41 -4.71 9.37 2.03
C ASN A 41 -4.78 8.39 0.86
N PRO A 42 -4.90 7.09 1.12
CA PRO A 42 -4.86 6.09 0.06
C PRO A 42 -6.10 6.14 -0.87
N THR A 43 -7.12 6.91 -0.52
CA THR A 43 -8.26 7.12 -1.42
C THR A 43 -8.20 8.46 -2.13
N SER A 44 -7.07 9.18 -2.03
CA SER A 44 -6.87 10.44 -2.74
C SER A 44 -6.08 10.20 -4.02
N ILE A 45 -6.69 10.52 -5.15
CA ILE A 45 -6.02 10.41 -6.45
C ILE A 45 -4.74 11.23 -6.45
N ARG A 46 -4.80 12.44 -5.91
CA ARG A 46 -3.63 13.31 -5.85
C ARG A 46 -2.49 12.68 -5.06
N ASP A 47 -2.79 12.14 -3.87
CA ASP A 47 -1.77 11.55 -3.03
C ASP A 47 -1.17 10.31 -3.70
N LEU A 48 -1.99 9.50 -4.34
CA LEU A 48 -1.52 8.32 -5.06
C LEU A 48 -0.63 8.71 -6.22
N GLU A 49 -1.01 9.73 -6.97
CA GLU A 49 -0.20 10.18 -8.11
C GLU A 49 1.12 10.79 -7.65
N GLU A 50 1.11 11.56 -6.57
CA GLU A 50 2.33 12.12 -6.01
C GLU A 50 3.27 11.02 -5.50
N ALA A 51 2.73 9.90 -5.05
CA ALA A 51 3.53 8.77 -4.61
C ALA A 51 4.11 7.94 -5.76
N GLY A 52 3.68 8.19 -6.99
CA GLY A 52 4.18 7.45 -8.15
C GLY A 52 3.40 6.17 -8.41
N ILE A 53 2.10 6.17 -8.16
CA ILE A 53 1.28 4.97 -8.26
C ILE A 53 1.34 4.31 -9.64
N ARG A 54 1.52 5.09 -10.69
CA ARG A 54 1.55 4.56 -12.07
C ARG A 54 2.74 3.65 -12.32
N LYS A 55 3.81 3.80 -11.54
CA LYS A 55 5.02 3.00 -11.67
C LYS A 55 5.16 1.96 -10.60
N ALA A 56 4.17 1.84 -9.71
CA ALA A 56 4.24 0.89 -8.61
C ALA A 56 3.99 -0.52 -9.10
N ASP A 57 4.85 -1.44 -8.70
CA ASP A 57 4.62 -2.85 -8.93
C ASP A 57 3.57 -3.39 -7.98
N LEU A 58 3.53 -2.85 -6.77
CA LEU A 58 2.57 -3.25 -5.76
C LEU A 58 2.18 -2.04 -4.90
N PHE A 59 0.90 -1.87 -4.66
CA PHE A 59 0.37 -0.89 -3.71
C PHE A 59 -0.34 -1.63 -2.59
N VAL A 60 -0.04 -1.28 -1.35
CA VAL A 60 -0.61 -1.93 -0.17
C VAL A 60 -1.30 -0.89 0.71
N SER A 61 -2.56 -1.13 1.04
CA SER A 61 -3.33 -0.29 1.95
C SER A 61 -3.76 -1.13 3.15
N VAL A 62 -3.29 -0.75 4.33
CA VAL A 62 -3.51 -1.52 5.57
C VAL A 62 -4.00 -0.63 6.71
N THR A 63 -4.77 0.41 6.40
CA THR A 63 -5.37 1.24 7.43
C THR A 63 -6.34 0.42 8.29
N PRO A 64 -6.74 0.91 9.46
CA PRO A 64 -7.71 0.19 10.28
C PRO A 64 -9.10 0.04 9.64
N GLU A 65 -9.40 0.81 8.61
CA GLU A 65 -10.72 0.80 7.98
C GLU A 65 -10.72 -0.02 6.70
N GLU A 66 -11.46 -1.14 6.75
CA GLU A 66 -11.53 -2.06 5.62
C GLU A 66 -12.05 -1.41 4.34
N THR A 67 -13.11 -0.60 4.46
CA THR A 67 -13.69 0.06 3.28
C THR A 67 -12.70 0.98 2.63
N THR A 68 -11.93 1.70 3.42
CA THR A 68 -10.87 2.56 2.90
C THR A 68 -9.83 1.73 2.15
N ASN A 69 -9.42 0.61 2.71
CA ASN A 69 -8.40 -0.24 2.10
C ASN A 69 -8.88 -0.80 0.76
N VAL A 70 -10.13 -1.27 0.70
CA VAL A 70 -10.68 -1.82 -0.54
C VAL A 70 -10.82 -0.72 -1.59
N ALA A 71 -11.35 0.43 -1.20
CA ALA A 71 -11.50 1.55 -2.13
C ALA A 71 -10.15 2.02 -2.67
N ALA A 72 -9.16 2.10 -1.80
CA ALA A 72 -7.81 2.50 -2.19
C ALA A 72 -7.19 1.50 -3.18
N SER A 73 -7.41 0.21 -2.94
CA SER A 73 -6.90 -0.85 -3.81
C SER A 73 -7.49 -0.73 -5.21
N ILE A 74 -8.80 -0.54 -5.31
CA ILE A 74 -9.48 -0.38 -6.59
C ILE A 74 -8.99 0.87 -7.31
N LEU A 75 -8.89 1.97 -6.58
CA LEU A 75 -8.45 3.25 -7.15
C LEU A 75 -7.02 3.16 -7.67
N ALA A 76 -6.12 2.60 -6.86
CA ALA A 76 -4.73 2.45 -7.27
C ALA A 76 -4.59 1.56 -8.51
N SER A 77 -5.38 0.50 -8.59
CA SER A 77 -5.39 -0.37 -9.76
C SER A 77 -5.81 0.40 -11.01
N LYS A 78 -6.86 1.22 -10.90
CA LYS A 78 -7.33 2.02 -12.03
C LYS A 78 -6.33 3.11 -12.44
N LEU A 79 -5.52 3.59 -11.51
CA LEU A 79 -4.51 4.61 -11.80
C LEU A 79 -3.23 4.02 -12.39
N GLY A 80 -3.08 2.70 -12.40
CA GLY A 80 -1.96 2.08 -13.08
C GLY A 80 -1.04 1.22 -12.25
N ALA A 81 -1.30 1.05 -10.95
CA ALA A 81 -0.51 0.12 -10.15
C ALA A 81 -0.62 -1.28 -10.73
N HIS A 82 0.49 -1.98 -10.83
CA HIS A 82 0.50 -3.31 -11.44
C HIS A 82 -0.30 -4.30 -10.60
N LYS A 83 -0.09 -4.29 -9.29
CA LYS A 83 -0.83 -5.13 -8.34
C LYS A 83 -1.23 -4.30 -7.13
N THR A 84 -2.34 -4.65 -6.51
CA THR A 84 -2.81 -3.97 -5.32
C THR A 84 -3.28 -4.99 -4.29
N LEU A 85 -3.05 -4.69 -3.02
CA LEU A 85 -3.52 -5.50 -1.90
C LEU A 85 -4.15 -4.59 -0.87
N ALA A 86 -5.22 -5.05 -0.25
CA ALA A 86 -5.90 -4.30 0.80
C ALA A 86 -6.25 -5.23 1.95
N ARG A 87 -5.95 -4.78 3.17
CA ARG A 87 -6.37 -5.52 4.35
C ARG A 87 -7.87 -5.37 4.55
N ILE A 88 -8.58 -6.50 4.61
CA ILE A 88 -10.02 -6.51 4.84
C ILE A 88 -10.31 -6.67 6.33
N ASN A 89 -9.53 -7.51 7.00
CA ASN A 89 -9.58 -7.65 8.44
C ASN A 89 -8.22 -8.20 8.90
N LYS A 90 -8.12 -8.62 10.14
CA LYS A 90 -6.83 -9.05 10.68
C LYS A 90 -6.19 -10.22 9.94
N LEU A 91 -6.96 -10.99 9.20
CA LEU A 91 -6.48 -12.23 8.61
C LEU A 91 -6.72 -12.35 7.11
N ARG A 92 -7.35 -11.36 6.48
CA ARG A 92 -7.72 -11.44 5.08
C ARG A 92 -7.16 -10.29 4.28
N ILE A 93 -6.90 -10.58 3.02
CA ILE A 93 -6.39 -9.59 2.06
C ILE A 93 -7.28 -9.63 0.83
N PHE A 94 -7.70 -8.45 0.37
CA PHE A 94 -8.43 -8.29 -0.88
C PHE A 94 -7.42 -7.92 -1.97
N ALA A 95 -7.47 -8.64 -3.09
CA ALA A 95 -6.61 -8.37 -4.25
C ALA A 95 -7.49 -8.32 -5.49
N PRO A 96 -7.79 -7.12 -6.01
CA PRO A 96 -8.61 -6.98 -7.23
C PRO A 96 -7.86 -7.42 -8.48
#